data_93dd4442d015d2ffd0a72b173d7d3754
#
_entry.id   93dd4442d015d2ffd0a72b173d7d3754
#
_cell.length_a   1.000
_cell.length_b   1.000
_cell.length_c   1.000
_cell.angle_alpha   90.00
_cell.angle_beta   90.00
_cell.angle_gamma   90.00
#
_symmetry.space_group_name_H-M   'P 1'
#
loop_
_entity.id
_entity.type
_entity.pdbx_description
1 polymer ?
#
loop_
_entity_poly.entity_id
_entity_poly.type
_entity_poly.pdbx_seq_one_letter_code
_entity_poly.pdbx_strand_id
1 'polypeptide(L)'
;MAFWAICKSFTEEIAAASFVPMRLPPGFDGGLYESATYAPSKDTYPNGCHICEVEIDPETGDVAILNYVIIDDVGTVVNPLTLKGQIHGGIAQGLGQILMERVVYDDESGQLVTASFMDYAMPRADVFSHITVKSNPVPTKLNPLGAKGAGEAGCVGSLPSVMNAVMNALESVGVRQLDMPVTSDRVWKAIRLASKENRR
;
A
#
# COMPACT_ATOMS: atom_id res chain seq x y z
N MET A 1 -1.52 28.83 -27.74
CA MET A 1 -0.09 28.92 -28.13
C MET A 1 0.67 30.07 -27.47
N ALA A 2 0.07 31.24 -27.21
CA ALA A 2 0.76 32.40 -26.61
C ALA A 2 1.23 32.20 -25.17
N PHE A 3 0.47 31.52 -24.34
CA PHE A 3 0.81 31.32 -22.93
C PHE A 3 2.06 30.43 -22.73
N TRP A 4 2.26 29.42 -23.58
CA TRP A 4 3.43 28.54 -23.54
C TRP A 4 4.72 29.23 -23.99
N ALA A 5 4.62 30.15 -24.96
CA ALA A 5 5.74 30.92 -25.42
C ALA A 5 6.21 31.96 -24.37
N ILE A 6 5.27 32.56 -23.61
CA ILE A 6 5.57 33.49 -22.53
C ILE A 6 6.25 32.76 -21.35
N CYS A 7 5.77 31.59 -20.96
CA CYS A 7 6.40 30.82 -19.90
C CYS A 7 7.82 30.36 -20.30
N LYS A 8 8.05 30.00 -21.54
CA LYS A 8 9.36 29.52 -22.00
C LYS A 8 10.40 30.67 -22.05
N SER A 9 10.03 31.85 -22.53
CA SER A 9 10.92 33.02 -22.52
C SER A 9 11.26 33.49 -21.11
N PHE A 10 10.28 33.49 -20.20
CA PHE A 10 10.48 33.90 -18.81
C PHE A 10 11.41 32.94 -18.04
N THR A 11 11.27 31.62 -18.24
CA THR A 11 12.17 30.62 -17.62
C THR A 11 13.59 30.68 -18.19
N GLU A 12 13.76 30.95 -19.49
CA GLU A 12 15.07 31.11 -20.12
C GLU A 12 15.77 32.38 -19.64
N GLU A 13 15.04 33.49 -19.47
CA GLU A 13 15.60 34.77 -18.95
C GLU A 13 16.00 34.64 -17.47
N ILE A 14 15.17 33.99 -16.63
CA ILE A 14 15.52 33.72 -15.23
C ILE A 14 16.75 32.82 -15.16
N ALA A 15 16.80 31.73 -15.93
CA ALA A 15 17.95 30.82 -15.95
C ALA A 15 19.23 31.58 -16.39
N ALA A 16 19.15 32.38 -17.47
CA ALA A 16 20.28 33.18 -17.93
C ALA A 16 20.74 34.25 -16.91
N ALA A 17 19.80 34.90 -16.24
CA ALA A 17 20.10 35.89 -15.20
C ALA A 17 20.77 35.25 -13.99
N SER A 18 20.31 34.05 -13.58
CA SER A 18 20.80 33.31 -12.40
C SER A 18 22.27 32.92 -12.48
N PHE A 19 22.83 32.80 -13.70
CA PHE A 19 24.25 32.52 -13.94
C PHE A 19 25.11 33.74 -14.20
N VAL A 20 24.52 34.94 -14.19
CA VAL A 20 25.25 36.21 -14.37
C VAL A 20 25.09 37.06 -13.11
N PRO A 21 26.05 37.02 -12.15
CA PRO A 21 25.90 37.68 -10.84
C PRO A 21 25.60 39.16 -10.91
N MET A 22 26.08 39.86 -11.94
CA MET A 22 25.84 41.29 -12.15
C MET A 22 24.37 41.64 -12.52
N ARG A 23 23.56 40.65 -12.87
CA ARG A 23 22.12 40.81 -13.20
C ARG A 23 21.18 40.43 -12.07
N LEU A 24 21.74 39.92 -10.98
CA LEU A 24 20.95 39.53 -9.82
C LEU A 24 20.69 40.75 -8.91
N PRO A 25 19.52 40.80 -8.26
CA PRO A 25 19.25 41.78 -7.22
C PRO A 25 20.27 41.68 -6.07
N PRO A 26 20.54 42.75 -5.33
CA PRO A 26 21.39 42.68 -4.15
C PRO A 26 20.90 41.66 -3.12
N GLY A 27 21.78 40.79 -2.66
CA GLY A 27 21.47 39.77 -1.64
C GLY A 27 21.05 38.42 -2.21
N PHE A 28 21.06 38.25 -3.55
CA PHE A 28 20.84 36.97 -4.20
C PHE A 28 22.19 36.34 -4.62
N ASP A 29 22.34 35.05 -4.35
CA ASP A 29 23.47 34.26 -4.83
C ASP A 29 23.24 33.80 -6.28
N GLY A 30 24.34 33.54 -6.99
CA GLY A 30 24.27 33.03 -8.36
C GLY A 30 23.85 31.56 -8.41
N GLY A 31 23.09 31.19 -9.44
CA GLY A 31 22.61 29.85 -9.66
C GLY A 31 21.11 29.65 -9.36
N LEU A 32 20.61 28.44 -9.62
CA LEU A 32 19.21 28.06 -9.38
C LEU A 32 19.11 27.01 -8.23
N TYR A 33 20.03 27.07 -7.29
CA TYR A 33 20.04 26.18 -6.14
C TYR A 33 19.39 26.89 -4.93
N GLU A 34 18.35 26.26 -4.42
CA GLU A 34 17.66 26.68 -3.20
C GLU A 34 17.57 25.51 -2.22
N SER A 35 17.69 25.80 -0.95
CA SER A 35 17.55 24.83 0.13
C SER A 35 16.64 25.38 1.20
N ALA A 36 15.67 24.60 1.60
CA ALA A 36 14.77 24.94 2.70
C ALA A 36 14.56 23.74 3.61
N THR A 37 14.43 24.00 4.89
CA THR A 37 14.06 23.00 5.88
C THR A 37 12.71 23.35 6.48
N TYR A 38 11.81 22.38 6.51
CA TYR A 38 10.50 22.54 7.12
C TYR A 38 10.28 21.43 8.18
N ALA A 39 9.94 21.83 9.39
CA ALA A 39 9.54 20.92 10.46
C ALA A 39 8.05 21.10 10.76
N PRO A 40 7.22 20.09 10.52
CA PRO A 40 5.80 20.17 10.88
C PRO A 40 5.65 20.19 12.40
N SER A 41 4.63 20.90 12.88
CA SER A 41 4.36 21.02 14.34
C SER A 41 3.79 19.74 14.95
N LYS A 42 3.19 18.88 14.14
CA LYS A 42 2.58 17.59 14.52
C LYS A 42 2.63 16.62 13.35
N ASP A 43 2.56 15.34 13.66
CA ASP A 43 2.43 14.28 12.66
C ASP A 43 1.07 14.36 11.94
N THR A 44 1.05 13.82 10.72
CA THR A 44 -0.15 13.70 9.90
C THR A 44 -0.36 12.23 9.54
N TYR A 45 -1.61 11.81 9.54
CA TYR A 45 -1.97 10.42 9.27
C TYR A 45 -2.98 10.36 8.12
N PRO A 46 -2.82 9.40 7.19
CA PRO A 46 -3.85 9.09 6.23
C PRO A 46 -5.03 8.42 6.95
N ASN A 47 -6.17 8.43 6.30
CA ASN A 47 -7.32 7.63 6.69
C ASN A 47 -8.06 7.18 5.44
N GLY A 48 -8.89 6.15 5.57
CA GLY A 48 -9.59 5.62 4.40
C GLY A 48 -10.45 4.41 4.73
N CYS A 49 -10.93 3.79 3.67
CA CYS A 49 -11.72 2.57 3.73
C CYS A 49 -11.23 1.59 2.66
N HIS A 50 -10.98 0.35 3.08
CA HIS A 50 -10.61 -0.77 2.23
C HIS A 50 -11.70 -1.82 2.25
N ILE A 51 -12.08 -2.31 1.08
CA ILE A 51 -13.07 -3.36 0.89
C ILE A 51 -12.44 -4.44 0.03
N CYS A 52 -12.52 -5.68 0.49
CA CYS A 52 -12.01 -6.86 -0.20
C CYS A 52 -13.15 -7.86 -0.41
N GLU A 53 -13.19 -8.44 -1.62
CA GLU A 53 -14.07 -9.55 -1.98
C GLU A 53 -13.20 -10.75 -2.32
N VAL A 54 -13.50 -11.89 -1.68
CA VAL A 54 -12.74 -13.13 -1.85
C VAL A 54 -13.65 -14.28 -2.27
N GLU A 55 -13.08 -15.23 -2.99
CA GLU A 55 -13.64 -16.55 -3.24
C GLU A 55 -12.71 -17.61 -2.65
N ILE A 56 -13.27 -18.60 -1.97
CA ILE A 56 -12.51 -19.69 -1.36
C ILE A 56 -12.95 -21.02 -1.98
N ASP A 57 -12.00 -21.74 -2.55
CA ASP A 57 -12.23 -23.12 -3.00
C ASP A 57 -12.19 -24.08 -1.79
N PRO A 58 -13.32 -24.71 -1.43
CA PRO A 58 -13.38 -25.60 -0.28
C PRO A 58 -12.60 -26.91 -0.45
N GLU A 59 -12.27 -27.29 -1.68
CA GLU A 59 -11.54 -28.54 -1.94
C GLU A 59 -10.02 -28.36 -1.83
N THR A 60 -9.51 -27.17 -2.12
CA THR A 60 -8.09 -26.86 -2.07
C THR A 60 -7.72 -25.91 -0.93
N GLY A 61 -8.68 -25.13 -0.44
CA GLY A 61 -8.46 -24.04 0.52
C GLY A 61 -7.85 -22.78 -0.12
N ASP A 62 -7.81 -22.72 -1.44
CA ASP A 62 -7.27 -21.57 -2.13
C ASP A 62 -8.16 -20.34 -1.96
N VAL A 63 -7.55 -19.18 -1.78
CA VAL A 63 -8.22 -17.89 -1.55
C VAL A 63 -7.92 -16.95 -2.70
N ALA A 64 -8.89 -16.75 -3.57
CA ALA A 64 -8.80 -15.81 -4.69
C ALA A 64 -9.33 -14.43 -4.30
N ILE A 65 -8.56 -13.38 -4.57
CA ILE A 65 -9.02 -11.99 -4.44
C ILE A 65 -9.77 -11.61 -5.72
N LEU A 66 -11.09 -11.47 -5.64
CA LEU A 66 -11.91 -11.10 -6.79
C LEU A 66 -11.89 -9.61 -7.06
N ASN A 67 -12.09 -8.81 -6.01
CA ASN A 67 -12.06 -7.35 -6.08
C ASN A 67 -11.41 -6.75 -4.85
N TYR A 68 -10.68 -5.66 -5.05
CA TYR A 68 -10.16 -4.85 -3.97
C TYR A 68 -10.40 -3.37 -4.27
N VAL A 69 -11.11 -2.70 -3.38
CA VAL A 69 -11.44 -1.28 -3.52
C VAL A 69 -10.89 -0.51 -2.33
N ILE A 70 -10.18 0.57 -2.62
CA ILE A 70 -9.65 1.48 -1.60
C ILE A 70 -10.05 2.91 -1.93
N ILE A 71 -10.44 3.64 -0.91
CA ILE A 71 -10.66 5.10 -0.95
C ILE A 71 -9.90 5.70 0.22
N ASP A 72 -8.80 6.40 -0.08
CA ASP A 72 -7.92 7.00 0.93
C ASP A 72 -7.93 8.52 0.87
N ASP A 73 -7.78 9.11 2.04
CA ASP A 73 -7.44 10.50 2.26
C ASP A 73 -5.98 10.61 2.68
N VAL A 74 -5.15 11.02 1.76
CA VAL A 74 -3.73 11.33 1.97
C VAL A 74 -3.47 12.84 1.92
N GLY A 75 -4.53 13.65 2.13
CA GLY A 75 -4.46 15.09 1.93
C GLY A 75 -4.24 15.44 0.47
N THR A 76 -3.45 16.48 0.21
CA THR A 76 -3.08 16.86 -1.15
C THR A 76 -2.23 15.78 -1.81
N VAL A 77 -2.73 15.26 -2.94
CA VAL A 77 -2.01 14.28 -3.75
C VAL A 77 -0.96 15.00 -4.60
N VAL A 78 0.31 14.86 -4.24
CA VAL A 78 1.42 15.54 -4.94
C VAL A 78 1.69 14.87 -6.29
N ASN A 79 1.75 13.54 -6.33
CA ASN A 79 1.93 12.78 -7.56
C ASN A 79 1.00 11.56 -7.57
N PRO A 80 -0.07 11.55 -8.39
CA PRO A 80 -1.02 10.44 -8.43
C PRO A 80 -0.43 9.10 -8.86
N LEU A 81 0.58 9.13 -9.76
CA LEU A 81 1.21 7.91 -10.25
C LEU A 81 2.01 7.20 -9.16
N THR A 82 2.86 7.94 -8.45
CA THR A 82 3.65 7.38 -7.35
C THR A 82 2.79 6.99 -6.16
N LEU A 83 1.76 7.77 -5.84
CA LEU A 83 0.79 7.41 -4.80
C LEU A 83 0.09 6.08 -5.11
N LYS A 84 -0.40 5.91 -6.34
CA LYS A 84 -1.04 4.67 -6.76
C LYS A 84 -0.08 3.48 -6.64
N GLY A 85 1.17 3.63 -7.06
CA GLY A 85 2.20 2.60 -6.92
C GLY A 85 2.49 2.24 -5.46
N GLN A 86 2.57 3.23 -4.58
CA GLN A 86 2.77 3.04 -3.14
C GLN A 86 1.62 2.27 -2.50
N ILE A 87 0.38 2.63 -2.83
CA ILE A 87 -0.81 1.94 -2.32
C ILE A 87 -0.86 0.49 -2.80
N HIS A 88 -0.62 0.23 -4.09
CA HIS A 88 -0.59 -1.14 -4.63
C HIS A 88 0.50 -1.98 -3.95
N GLY A 89 1.70 -1.44 -3.77
CA GLY A 89 2.79 -2.12 -3.09
C GLY A 89 2.48 -2.43 -1.62
N GLY A 90 1.83 -1.49 -0.91
CA GLY A 90 1.38 -1.69 0.46
C GLY A 90 0.30 -2.78 0.57
N ILE A 91 -0.68 -2.80 -0.33
CA ILE A 91 -1.68 -3.87 -0.40
C ILE A 91 -1.01 -5.22 -0.66
N ALA A 92 -0.06 -5.28 -1.60
CA ALA A 92 0.69 -6.50 -1.89
C ALA A 92 1.41 -7.04 -0.65
N GLN A 93 2.05 -6.16 0.12
CA GLN A 93 2.72 -6.53 1.36
C GLN A 93 1.74 -7.14 2.38
N GLY A 94 0.58 -6.52 2.59
CA GLY A 94 -0.43 -7.05 3.50
C GLY A 94 -1.02 -8.38 3.03
N LEU A 95 -1.28 -8.54 1.74
CA LEU A 95 -1.75 -9.81 1.16
C LEU A 95 -0.73 -10.93 1.33
N GLY A 96 0.55 -10.64 1.11
CA GLY A 96 1.62 -11.60 1.34
C GLY A 96 1.60 -12.13 2.78
N GLN A 97 1.54 -11.24 3.75
CA GLN A 97 1.50 -11.60 5.18
C GLN A 97 0.26 -12.42 5.54
N ILE A 98 -0.88 -12.14 4.93
CA ILE A 98 -2.13 -12.86 5.24
C ILE A 98 -2.18 -14.21 4.56
N LEU A 99 -1.86 -14.29 3.26
CA LEU A 99 -2.20 -15.45 2.44
C LEU A 99 -1.06 -16.46 2.32
N MET A 100 0.21 -16.05 2.42
CA MET A 100 1.30 -16.92 2.01
C MET A 100 2.61 -16.81 2.78
N GLU A 101 3.01 -15.64 3.23
CA GLU A 101 4.33 -15.43 3.82
C GLU A 101 4.45 -16.10 5.19
N ARG A 102 5.49 -16.91 5.37
CA ARG A 102 5.75 -17.60 6.62
C ARG A 102 7.25 -17.74 6.88
N VAL A 103 7.68 -17.30 8.03
CA VAL A 103 9.03 -17.56 8.55
C VAL A 103 9.00 -18.85 9.36
N VAL A 104 9.82 -19.83 8.97
CA VAL A 104 9.89 -21.14 9.62
C VAL A 104 11.32 -21.43 10.02
N TYR A 105 11.49 -21.76 11.30
CA TYR A 105 12.75 -22.25 11.84
C TYR A 105 12.62 -23.74 12.11
N ASP A 106 13.71 -24.47 11.93
CA ASP A 106 13.81 -25.86 12.38
C ASP A 106 13.92 -25.93 13.90
N ASP A 107 13.07 -26.73 14.52
CA ASP A 107 12.94 -26.79 15.97
C ASP A 107 14.17 -27.36 16.68
N GLU A 108 14.99 -28.19 16.02
CA GLU A 108 16.16 -28.83 16.61
C GLU A 108 17.41 -28.00 16.44
N SER A 109 17.64 -27.48 15.23
CA SER A 109 18.87 -26.75 14.88
C SER A 109 18.75 -25.25 15.00
N GLY A 110 17.53 -24.68 15.05
CA GLY A 110 17.29 -23.24 14.97
C GLY A 110 17.57 -22.66 13.57
N GLN A 111 17.81 -23.50 12.56
CA GLN A 111 18.07 -23.06 11.21
C GLN A 111 16.82 -22.43 10.57
N LEU A 112 16.99 -21.26 9.94
CA LEU A 112 15.92 -20.67 9.12
C LEU A 112 15.69 -21.53 7.88
N VAL A 113 14.53 -22.20 7.79
CA VAL A 113 14.16 -23.08 6.69
C VAL A 113 13.70 -22.27 5.47
N THR A 114 12.94 -21.20 5.70
CA THR A 114 12.42 -20.34 4.66
C THR A 114 13.40 -19.20 4.32
N ALA A 115 14.65 -19.52 4.06
CA ALA A 115 15.74 -18.56 3.86
C ALA A 115 15.93 -18.08 2.41
N SER A 116 15.21 -18.65 1.45
CA SER A 116 15.32 -18.33 0.03
C SER A 116 13.95 -18.11 -0.60
N PHE A 117 13.91 -17.49 -1.80
CA PHE A 117 12.64 -17.34 -2.55
C PHE A 117 12.08 -18.66 -3.10
N MET A 118 12.78 -19.77 -2.94
CA MET A 118 12.25 -21.11 -3.21
C MET A 118 11.32 -21.58 -2.11
N ASP A 119 11.58 -21.15 -0.87
CA ASP A 119 10.93 -21.64 0.34
C ASP A 119 10.01 -20.57 0.96
N TYR A 120 10.35 -19.29 0.76
CA TYR A 120 9.56 -18.15 1.26
C TYR A 120 8.62 -17.65 0.15
N ALA A 121 7.33 -17.90 0.32
CA ALA A 121 6.34 -17.50 -0.66
C ALA A 121 6.04 -15.99 -0.55
N MET A 122 6.30 -15.25 -1.63
CA MET A 122 5.93 -13.84 -1.76
C MET A 122 4.79 -13.65 -2.77
N PRO A 123 3.93 -12.63 -2.58
CA PRO A 123 2.88 -12.35 -3.55
C PRO A 123 3.49 -11.98 -4.91
N ARG A 124 2.90 -12.53 -5.95
CA ARG A 124 3.22 -12.23 -7.35
C ARG A 124 2.15 -11.34 -7.94
N ALA A 125 2.43 -10.75 -9.10
CA ALA A 125 1.50 -9.82 -9.76
C ALA A 125 0.15 -10.45 -10.14
N ASP A 126 0.09 -11.76 -10.32
CA ASP A 126 -1.11 -12.54 -10.64
C ASP A 126 -2.05 -12.77 -9.45
N VAL A 127 -1.59 -12.55 -8.22
CA VAL A 127 -2.44 -12.59 -7.01
C VAL A 127 -3.50 -11.45 -7.03
N PHE A 128 -3.24 -10.41 -7.82
CA PHE A 128 -4.11 -9.23 -7.89
C PHE A 128 -4.83 -9.17 -9.23
N SER A 129 -6.09 -9.52 -9.28
CA SER A 129 -6.89 -9.37 -10.50
C SER A 129 -7.36 -7.93 -10.72
N HIS A 130 -7.93 -7.29 -9.69
CA HIS A 130 -8.49 -5.94 -9.80
C HIS A 130 -8.35 -5.14 -8.51
N ILE A 131 -7.51 -4.09 -8.54
CA ILE A 131 -7.41 -3.10 -7.47
C ILE A 131 -7.91 -1.75 -7.96
N THR A 132 -8.99 -1.27 -7.37
CA THR A 132 -9.52 0.08 -7.63
C THR A 132 -9.06 1.03 -6.55
N VAL A 133 -8.20 1.98 -6.92
CA VAL A 133 -7.71 3.04 -6.02
C VAL A 133 -8.42 4.34 -6.34
N LYS A 134 -9.07 4.92 -5.33
CA LYS A 134 -9.66 6.26 -5.37
C LYS A 134 -9.10 7.11 -4.24
N SER A 135 -9.16 8.42 -4.41
CA SER A 135 -8.74 9.37 -3.39
C SER A 135 -9.90 10.29 -3.03
N ASN A 136 -10.05 10.56 -1.74
CA ASN A 136 -10.99 11.56 -1.21
C ASN A 136 -10.18 12.59 -0.39
N PRO A 137 -9.44 13.51 -1.04
CA PRO A 137 -8.43 14.33 -0.38
C PRO A 137 -9.04 15.38 0.54
N VAL A 138 -8.62 15.35 1.80
CA VAL A 138 -8.88 16.40 2.79
C VAL A 138 -7.53 16.99 3.24
N PRO A 139 -7.08 18.10 2.64
CA PRO A 139 -5.78 18.68 2.95
C PRO A 139 -5.59 19.00 4.43
N THR A 140 -4.44 18.63 4.98
CA THR A 140 -4.09 19.02 6.35
C THR A 140 -3.71 20.48 6.45
N LYS A 141 -3.93 21.09 7.61
CA LYS A 141 -3.46 22.45 7.93
C LYS A 141 -2.10 22.46 8.63
N LEU A 142 -1.50 21.30 8.85
CA LEU A 142 -0.25 21.16 9.61
C LEU A 142 1.01 21.35 8.76
N ASN A 143 0.89 21.41 7.44
CA ASN A 143 1.98 21.75 6.52
C ASN A 143 1.46 22.54 5.32
N PRO A 144 2.33 23.31 4.64
CA PRO A 144 1.94 24.17 3.52
C PRO A 144 1.42 23.42 2.29
N LEU A 145 1.84 22.16 2.09
CA LEU A 145 1.37 21.34 0.98
C LEU A 145 -0.02 20.74 1.21
N GLY A 146 -0.46 20.66 2.49
CA GLY A 146 -1.68 19.98 2.83
C GLY A 146 -1.60 18.45 2.69
N ALA A 147 -0.40 17.91 2.50
CA ALA A 147 -0.18 16.47 2.31
C ALA A 147 -0.15 15.70 3.64
N LYS A 148 -0.59 14.44 3.59
CA LYS A 148 -0.49 13.47 4.68
C LYS A 148 0.42 12.31 4.25
N GLY A 149 0.99 11.57 5.21
CA GLY A 149 1.76 10.38 4.92
C GLY A 149 0.90 9.33 4.20
N ALA A 150 1.50 8.61 3.24
CA ALA A 150 0.81 7.55 2.48
C ALA A 150 1.63 6.26 2.37
N GLY A 151 2.80 6.22 3.01
CA GLY A 151 3.77 5.13 2.87
C GLY A 151 3.21 3.76 3.24
N GLU A 152 2.42 3.69 4.30
CA GLU A 152 1.89 2.44 4.85
C GLU A 152 0.36 2.30 4.71
N ALA A 153 -0.32 3.28 4.11
CA ALA A 153 -1.79 3.29 4.01
C ALA A 153 -2.34 2.00 3.38
N GLY A 154 -1.73 1.54 2.29
CA GLY A 154 -2.12 0.30 1.62
C GLY A 154 -1.97 -0.94 2.52
N CYS A 155 -0.85 -1.05 3.24
CA CYS A 155 -0.57 -2.22 4.10
C CYS A 155 -1.49 -2.26 5.32
N VAL A 156 -1.61 -1.15 6.04
CA VAL A 156 -2.42 -1.08 7.27
C VAL A 156 -3.89 -1.41 6.99
N GLY A 157 -4.44 -0.93 5.88
CA GLY A 157 -5.83 -1.20 5.51
C GLY A 157 -6.05 -2.60 4.95
N SER A 158 -5.07 -3.19 4.25
CA SER A 158 -5.22 -4.51 3.63
C SER A 158 -5.25 -5.65 4.65
N LEU A 159 -4.46 -5.58 5.71
CA LEU A 159 -4.42 -6.61 6.75
C LEU A 159 -5.81 -6.92 7.32
N PRO A 160 -6.55 -5.97 7.90
CA PRO A 160 -7.88 -6.25 8.43
C PRO A 160 -8.91 -6.51 7.32
N SER A 161 -8.84 -5.82 6.18
CA SER A 161 -9.82 -5.94 5.11
C SER A 161 -9.84 -7.35 4.53
N VAL A 162 -8.68 -7.90 4.19
CA VAL A 162 -8.57 -9.25 3.61
C VAL A 162 -8.90 -10.32 4.65
N MET A 163 -8.38 -10.18 5.86
CA MET A 163 -8.66 -11.14 6.93
C MET A 163 -10.14 -11.20 7.27
N ASN A 164 -10.83 -10.05 7.34
CA ASN A 164 -12.28 -10.01 7.56
C ASN A 164 -13.04 -10.65 6.40
N ALA A 165 -12.64 -10.42 5.14
CA ALA A 165 -13.27 -11.05 3.99
C ALA A 165 -13.14 -12.58 4.03
N VAL A 166 -11.93 -13.09 4.32
CA VAL A 166 -11.68 -14.54 4.47
C VAL A 166 -12.52 -15.13 5.61
N MET A 167 -12.54 -14.49 6.77
CA MET A 167 -13.32 -14.98 7.90
C MET A 167 -14.82 -14.95 7.63
N ASN A 168 -15.31 -13.92 6.94
CA ASN A 168 -16.72 -13.84 6.54
C ASN A 168 -17.11 -14.96 5.57
N ALA A 169 -16.26 -15.28 4.60
CA ALA A 169 -16.48 -16.41 3.69
C ALA A 169 -16.47 -17.76 4.44
N LEU A 170 -15.53 -17.96 5.36
CA LEU A 170 -15.37 -19.18 6.13
C LEU A 170 -16.48 -19.41 7.17
N GLU A 171 -17.14 -18.37 7.65
CA GLU A 171 -18.28 -18.49 8.57
C GLU A 171 -19.42 -19.31 7.97
N SER A 172 -19.63 -19.19 6.65
CA SER A 172 -20.66 -19.96 5.92
C SER A 172 -20.48 -21.47 6.00
N VAL A 173 -19.26 -21.94 6.21
CA VAL A 173 -18.90 -23.36 6.36
C VAL A 173 -18.60 -23.77 7.81
N GLY A 174 -18.86 -22.88 8.77
CA GLY A 174 -18.78 -23.14 10.20
C GLY A 174 -17.41 -22.87 10.83
N VAL A 175 -16.46 -22.30 10.12
CA VAL A 175 -15.16 -21.89 10.68
C VAL A 175 -15.33 -20.50 11.32
N ARG A 176 -15.14 -20.42 12.63
CA ARG A 176 -15.36 -19.18 13.39
C ARG A 176 -14.08 -18.42 13.73
N GLN A 177 -12.94 -19.09 13.66
CA GLN A 177 -11.64 -18.49 13.96
C GLN A 177 -10.54 -19.17 13.18
N LEU A 178 -9.68 -18.36 12.57
CA LEU A 178 -8.45 -18.77 11.92
C LEU A 178 -7.45 -17.62 11.97
N ASP A 179 -6.26 -17.86 12.53
CA ASP A 179 -5.22 -16.84 12.64
C ASP A 179 -4.36 -16.79 11.38
N MET A 180 -3.76 -15.62 11.13
CA MET A 180 -2.78 -15.43 10.04
C MET A 180 -1.53 -16.31 10.22
N PRO A 181 -0.88 -16.71 9.14
CA PRO A 181 -1.30 -16.62 7.75
C PRO A 181 -2.39 -17.63 7.41
N VAL A 182 -3.36 -17.23 6.57
CA VAL A 182 -4.45 -18.11 6.13
C VAL A 182 -4.06 -18.79 4.80
N THR A 183 -2.99 -19.57 4.84
CA THR A 183 -2.50 -20.35 3.70
C THR A 183 -3.53 -21.41 3.28
N SER A 184 -3.50 -21.82 2.02
CA SER A 184 -4.47 -22.77 1.45
C SER A 184 -4.59 -24.06 2.27
N ASP A 185 -3.48 -24.62 2.77
CA ASP A 185 -3.49 -25.81 3.61
C ASP A 185 -4.16 -25.57 4.98
N ARG A 186 -4.00 -24.39 5.57
CA ARG A 186 -4.64 -24.03 6.84
C ARG A 186 -6.13 -23.79 6.67
N VAL A 187 -6.53 -23.10 5.61
CA VAL A 187 -7.95 -22.90 5.25
C VAL A 187 -8.62 -24.23 4.99
N TRP A 188 -8.02 -25.08 4.18
CA TRP A 188 -8.55 -26.41 3.90
C TRP A 188 -8.72 -27.26 5.18
N LYS A 189 -7.72 -27.29 6.05
CA LYS A 189 -7.78 -28.01 7.34
C LYS A 189 -8.91 -27.47 8.22
N ALA A 190 -9.08 -26.16 8.30
CA ALA A 190 -10.14 -25.53 9.09
C ALA A 190 -11.54 -25.94 8.57
N ILE A 191 -11.77 -25.90 7.26
CA ILE A 191 -13.03 -26.34 6.64
C ILE A 191 -13.30 -27.83 6.92
N ARG A 192 -12.29 -28.69 6.79
CA ARG A 192 -12.44 -30.13 7.06
C ARG A 192 -12.73 -30.44 8.54
N LEU A 193 -12.17 -29.67 9.46
CA LEU A 193 -12.47 -29.82 10.89
C LEU A 193 -13.90 -29.40 11.22
N ALA A 194 -14.33 -28.22 10.78
CA ALA A 194 -15.69 -27.73 10.97
C ALA A 194 -16.75 -28.68 10.37
N SER A 195 -16.47 -29.26 9.19
CA SER A 195 -17.37 -30.22 8.55
C SER A 195 -17.53 -31.54 9.34
N LYS A 196 -16.52 -31.95 10.12
CA LYS A 196 -16.60 -33.13 11.00
C LYS A 196 -17.39 -32.84 12.27
N GLU A 197 -17.29 -31.66 12.82
CA GLU A 197 -18.04 -31.25 14.01
C GLU A 197 -19.53 -31.09 13.72
N ASN A 198 -19.89 -30.57 12.57
CA ASN A 198 -21.28 -30.40 12.12
C ASN A 198 -21.99 -31.75 11.79
N ARG A 199 -21.25 -32.87 11.69
CA ARG A 199 -21.79 -34.20 11.43
C ARG A 199 -22.01 -35.03 12.71
N ARG A 200 -21.63 -34.51 13.87
CA ARG A 200 -21.83 -35.13 15.19
C ARG A 200 -23.03 -34.52 15.89
#